data_6907f58a63da5de18e07f6f02f5acf22
#
_entry.id   6907f58a63da5de18e07f6f02f5acf22
#
_cell.length_a   1.000
_cell.length_b   1.000
_cell.length_c   1.000
_cell.angle_alpha   90.00
_cell.angle_beta   90.00
_cell.angle_gamma   90.00
#
_symmetry.space_group_name_H-M   'P 1'
#
loop_
_entity.id
_entity.type
_entity.pdbx_description
1 polymer ?
#
loop_
_entity_poly.entity_id
_entity_poly.type
_entity_poly.pdbx_seq_one_letter_code
_entity_poly.pdbx_strand_id
1 'polypeptide(L)'
;MSLLPDELTPPPPPEMVEATGPRGGPVYRYRGAEIRCLPGGHVCGLFMEGHPLDGRSFGVVGTVTSLVDLWADHGRLPDHMRAVPKGNTPPR
;
A
#
# COMPACT_ATOMS: atom_id res chain seq x y z
N MET A 1 -3.78 3.65 -33.27
CA MET A 1 -3.74 3.67 -32.62
C MET A 1 -3.31 3.65 -31.92
N SER A 2 -3.08 3.89 -31.68
CA SER A 2 -2.58 3.77 -30.98
C SER A 2 -2.66 3.99 -29.86
N LEU A 3 -3.38 4.11 -29.27
CA LEU A 3 -3.45 4.25 -28.07
C LEU A 3 -2.58 3.54 -27.42
N LEU A 4 -1.96 3.87 -26.48
CA LEU A 4 -1.11 3.18 -25.73
C LEU A 4 -1.80 2.55 -24.68
N PRO A 5 -2.04 1.31 -24.79
CA PRO A 5 -2.77 0.61 -23.78
C PRO A 5 -2.17 0.76 -22.42
N ASP A 6 -0.86 0.83 -22.33
CA ASP A 6 -0.25 0.90 -21.02
C ASP A 6 -0.67 2.10 -20.26
N GLU A 7 -0.88 3.20 -20.93
CA GLU A 7 -1.27 4.38 -20.20
C GLU A 7 -2.69 4.34 -19.73
N LEU A 8 -3.51 3.59 -20.43
CA LEU A 8 -4.90 3.53 -20.08
C LEU A 8 -5.28 2.31 -19.31
N THR A 9 -4.35 1.37 -19.17
CA THR A 9 -4.64 0.12 -18.50
C THR A 9 -4.43 0.29 -17.01
N PRO A 10 -5.42 0.02 -16.20
CA PRO A 10 -5.20 0.09 -14.75
C PRO A 10 -4.24 -0.99 -14.32
N PRO A 11 -3.58 -0.79 -13.19
CA PRO A 11 -2.71 -1.84 -12.68
C PRO A 11 -3.52 -3.08 -12.35
N PRO A 12 -2.89 -4.25 -12.38
CA PRO A 12 -3.60 -5.46 -12.03
C PRO A 12 -4.05 -5.42 -10.58
N PRO A 13 -5.11 -6.13 -10.25
CA PRO A 13 -5.58 -6.16 -8.87
C PRO A 13 -4.56 -6.87 -7.98
N PRO A 14 -4.63 -6.65 -6.68
CA PRO A 14 -3.74 -7.36 -5.78
C PRO A 14 -3.99 -8.85 -5.87
N GLU A 15 -2.92 -9.62 -5.81
CA GLU A 15 -2.99 -11.06 -5.94
C GLU A 15 -2.81 -11.69 -4.58
N MET A 16 -3.76 -12.51 -4.15
CA MET A 16 -3.63 -13.22 -2.88
C MET A 16 -2.61 -14.33 -3.05
N VAL A 17 -1.52 -14.26 -2.32
CA VAL A 17 -0.48 -15.27 -2.40
C VAL A 17 -0.54 -16.23 -1.23
N GLU A 18 -1.19 -15.85 -0.14
CA GLU A 18 -1.41 -16.75 0.98
C GLU A 18 -2.75 -16.44 1.59
N ALA A 19 -3.52 -17.47 1.90
CA ALA A 19 -4.80 -17.25 2.54
C ALA A 19 -4.63 -16.97 4.02
N THR A 20 -3.60 -17.54 4.64
CA THR A 20 -3.30 -17.30 6.03
C THR A 20 -1.82 -17.08 6.14
N GLY A 21 -1.44 -15.84 6.30
CA GLY A 21 -0.04 -15.47 6.36
C GLY A 21 0.47 -15.30 7.76
N PRO A 22 1.60 -14.64 7.92
CA PRO A 22 2.26 -14.54 9.22
C PRO A 22 1.46 -13.76 10.25
N ARG A 23 0.51 -12.93 9.82
CA ARG A 23 -0.30 -12.17 10.77
C ARG A 23 -1.67 -12.80 10.98
N GLY A 24 -1.91 -13.95 10.39
CA GLY A 24 -3.16 -14.66 10.57
C GLY A 24 -4.21 -14.39 9.52
N GLY A 25 -4.02 -13.42 8.69
CA GLY A 25 -4.95 -13.10 7.62
C GLY A 25 -4.29 -13.28 6.27
N PRO A 26 -4.97 -12.89 5.21
CA PRO A 26 -4.44 -13.10 3.87
C PRO A 26 -3.24 -12.20 3.57
N VAL A 27 -2.44 -12.65 2.63
CA VAL A 27 -1.30 -11.89 2.15
C VAL A 27 -1.49 -11.67 0.67
N TYR A 28 -1.30 -10.44 0.24
CA TYR A 28 -1.45 -10.08 -1.16
C TYR A 28 -0.14 -9.50 -1.69
N ARG A 29 0.03 -9.58 -2.99
CA ARG A 29 1.14 -8.94 -3.66
C ARG A 29 0.60 -7.94 -4.66
N TYR A 30 1.18 -6.74 -4.69
CA TYR A 30 0.67 -5.69 -5.55
C TYR A 30 1.79 -4.75 -5.93
N ARG A 31 2.13 -4.70 -7.22
CA ARG A 31 3.12 -3.76 -7.76
C ARG A 31 4.43 -3.74 -6.95
N GLY A 32 4.89 -4.91 -6.58
CA GLY A 32 6.15 -5.02 -5.84
C GLY A 32 6.01 -4.89 -4.35
N ALA A 33 4.82 -4.62 -3.86
CA ALA A 33 4.58 -4.53 -2.44
C ALA A 33 3.96 -5.82 -1.94
N GLU A 34 4.19 -6.11 -0.68
CA GLU A 34 3.54 -7.23 -0.03
C GLU A 34 2.60 -6.65 1.02
N ILE A 35 1.37 -7.12 1.03
CA ILE A 35 0.34 -6.61 1.93
C ILE A 35 -0.07 -7.74 2.84
N ARG A 36 0.23 -7.63 4.14
CA ARG A 36 -0.05 -8.67 5.11
C ARG A 36 -1.17 -8.23 6.01
N CYS A 37 -2.25 -8.98 6.00
CA CYS A 37 -3.44 -8.60 6.72
C CYS A 37 -3.61 -9.39 8.00
N LEU A 38 -4.32 -8.79 8.94
CA LEU A 38 -4.78 -9.52 10.12
C LEU A 38 -6.02 -10.30 9.76
N PRO A 39 -6.43 -11.24 10.61
CA PRO A 39 -7.64 -11.98 10.31
C PRO A 39 -8.81 -11.03 10.07
N GLY A 40 -9.63 -11.37 9.10
CA GLY A 40 -10.75 -10.52 8.74
C GLY A 40 -10.44 -9.52 7.65
N GLY A 41 -9.16 -9.22 7.44
CA GLY A 41 -8.78 -8.33 6.33
C GLY A 41 -9.08 -6.87 6.55
N HIS A 42 -9.35 -6.46 7.78
CA HIS A 42 -9.67 -5.05 8.05
C HIS A 42 -8.45 -4.23 8.43
N VAL A 43 -7.36 -4.87 8.74
CA VAL A 43 -6.11 -4.18 9.05
C VAL A 43 -5.02 -4.85 8.25
N CYS A 44 -4.41 -4.12 7.35
CA CYS A 44 -3.42 -4.68 6.45
C CYS A 44 -2.15 -3.85 6.53
N GLY A 45 -1.03 -4.51 6.58
CA GLY A 45 0.26 -3.84 6.65
C GLY A 45 0.90 -3.76 5.28
N LEU A 46 1.60 -2.69 5.04
CA LEU A 46 2.32 -2.46 3.80
C LEU A 46 3.78 -2.80 4.00
N PHE A 47 4.31 -3.66 3.14
CA PHE A 47 5.72 -4.01 3.18
C PHE A 47 6.29 -3.83 1.78
N MET A 48 7.02 -2.75 1.60
CA MET A 48 7.58 -2.43 0.30
C MET A 48 8.87 -1.67 0.52
N GLU A 49 9.95 -2.28 0.09
CA GLU A 49 11.25 -1.67 0.28
C GLU A 49 11.30 -0.33 -0.41
N GLY A 50 11.79 0.68 0.27
CA GLY A 50 11.88 2.02 -0.29
C GLY A 50 10.65 2.87 -0.13
N HIS A 51 9.55 2.28 0.34
CA HIS A 51 8.32 3.05 0.56
C HIS A 51 8.39 3.71 1.94
N PRO A 52 8.03 4.98 2.04
CA PRO A 52 8.13 5.67 3.34
C PRO A 52 7.25 5.06 4.41
N LEU A 53 6.20 4.36 4.04
CA LEU A 53 5.30 3.75 5.01
C LEU A 53 5.52 2.25 5.15
N ASP A 54 6.66 1.77 4.69
CA ASP A 54 7.00 0.35 4.79
C ASP A 54 6.92 -0.09 6.26
N GLY A 55 6.24 -1.20 6.48
CA GLY A 55 6.10 -1.76 7.81
C GLY A 55 4.94 -1.23 8.61
N ARG A 56 4.17 -0.30 8.06
CA ARG A 56 3.04 0.26 8.79
C ARG A 56 1.75 -0.40 8.37
N SER A 57 0.77 -0.34 9.25
CA SER A 57 -0.53 -0.97 9.00
C SER A 57 -1.60 0.07 8.82
N PHE A 58 -2.56 -0.27 8.00
CA PHE A 58 -3.65 0.64 7.65
C PHE A 58 -4.95 -0.16 7.67
N GLY A 59 -5.92 0.29 6.91
CA GLY A 59 -7.21 -0.39 6.88
C GLY A 59 -7.22 -1.58 5.93
N VAL A 60 -8.23 -1.66 5.10
CA VAL A 60 -8.37 -2.79 4.20
C VAL A 60 -7.38 -2.73 3.06
N VAL A 61 -7.33 -3.81 2.29
CA VAL A 61 -6.37 -3.91 1.19
C VAL A 61 -6.46 -2.73 0.25
N GLY A 62 -7.66 -2.27 -0.05
CA GLY A 62 -7.81 -1.14 -0.98
C GLY A 62 -7.13 0.13 -0.50
N THR A 63 -7.10 0.34 0.80
CA THR A 63 -6.39 1.49 1.34
C THR A 63 -4.90 1.36 1.07
N VAL A 64 -4.37 0.16 1.27
CA VAL A 64 -2.94 -0.06 1.08
C VAL A 64 -2.56 0.05 -0.40
N THR A 65 -3.37 -0.53 -1.30
CA THR A 65 -3.05 -0.43 -2.72
C THR A 65 -3.09 1.01 -3.19
N SER A 66 -3.97 1.83 -2.62
CA SER A 66 -3.99 3.25 -2.97
C SER A 66 -2.69 3.93 -2.59
N LEU A 67 -2.12 3.57 -1.45
CA LEU A 67 -0.85 4.13 -1.03
C LEU A 67 0.27 3.71 -1.97
N VAL A 68 0.24 2.46 -2.40
CA VAL A 68 1.25 1.97 -3.35
C VAL A 68 1.13 2.70 -4.67
N ASP A 69 -0.10 2.89 -5.14
CA ASP A 69 -0.32 3.57 -6.42
C ASP A 69 0.18 5.00 -6.37
N LEU A 70 -0.14 5.72 -5.32
CA LEU A 70 0.26 7.11 -5.22
C LEU A 70 1.78 7.23 -5.18
N TRP A 71 2.42 6.34 -4.47
CA TRP A 71 3.87 6.36 -4.40
C TRP A 71 4.51 5.93 -5.73
N ALA A 72 4.01 4.87 -6.35
CA ALA A 72 4.59 4.36 -7.58
C ALA A 72 4.36 5.31 -8.74
N ASP A 73 3.20 5.96 -8.79
CA ASP A 73 2.86 6.79 -9.92
C ASP A 73 3.29 8.24 -9.74
N HIS A 74 3.33 8.72 -8.51
CA HIS A 74 3.59 10.14 -8.27
C HIS A 74 4.69 10.40 -7.25
N GLY A 75 5.21 9.38 -6.61
CA GLY A 75 6.30 9.55 -5.66
C GLY A 75 5.90 10.34 -4.43
N ARG A 76 4.65 10.24 -4.02
CA ARG A 76 4.19 11.02 -2.88
C ARG A 76 3.18 10.26 -2.06
N LEU A 77 2.84 10.81 -0.92
CA LEU A 77 1.88 10.23 -0.01
C LEU A 77 0.67 11.15 0.08
N PRO A 78 -0.47 10.61 0.54
CA PRO A 78 -1.62 11.47 0.81
C PRO A 78 -1.25 12.54 1.82
N ASP A 79 -1.89 13.67 1.72
CA ASP A 79 -1.56 14.79 2.60
C ASP A 79 -1.65 14.43 4.07
N HIS A 80 -2.66 13.68 4.44
CA HIS A 80 -2.87 13.35 5.84
C HIS A 80 -1.92 12.27 6.34
N MET A 81 -1.12 11.69 5.46
CA MET A 81 -0.18 10.65 5.82
C MET A 81 1.25 11.02 5.57
N ARG A 82 1.50 12.27 5.23
CA ARG A 82 2.87 12.68 4.99
C ARG A 82 3.67 12.56 6.25
N ALA A 83 4.90 12.12 6.09
CA ALA A 83 5.77 12.00 7.22
C ALA A 83 6.04 13.37 7.79
N VAL A 84 5.95 13.47 9.08
CA VAL A 84 6.26 14.69 9.78
C VAL A 84 7.58 14.47 10.47
N PRO A 85 8.57 15.31 10.24
CA PRO A 85 9.85 15.11 10.89
C PRO A 85 9.66 15.09 12.40
N LYS A 86 10.46 14.24 13.04
CA LYS A 86 10.41 14.19 14.43
C LYS A 86 10.67 15.51 14.98
N GLY A 87 10.19 15.88 15.99
CA GLY A 87 10.45 17.18 16.53
C GLY A 87 9.64 18.25 15.90
N ASN A 88 8.96 17.95 14.84
CA ASN A 88 8.13 18.91 14.20
C ASN A 88 6.69 18.59 14.47
N THR A 89 6.44 17.92 15.54
CA THR A 89 5.12 17.59 15.95
C THR A 89 4.39 18.86 16.27
N PRO A 90 3.20 19.04 15.82
CA PRO A 90 2.48 20.25 16.11
C PRO A 90 2.30 20.39 17.60
N PRO A 91 2.45 21.58 18.08
CA PRO A 91 2.18 21.76 19.48
C PRO A 91 0.72 21.61 19.68
N ARG A 92 0.42 21.31 20.81
CA ARG A 92 -0.88 21.03 21.03
C ARG A 92 -1.37 21.84 21.99
#